data_55afdd471f9de90e7864a4c35052e7a9
#
_entry.id   55afdd471f9de90e7864a4c35052e7a9
#
_cell.length_a   1.000
_cell.length_b   1.000
_cell.length_c   1.000
_cell.angle_alpha   90.00
_cell.angle_beta   90.00
_cell.angle_gamma   90.00
#
_symmetry.space_group_name_H-M   'P 1'
#
loop_
_entity.id
_entity.type
_entity.pdbx_description
1 polymer ?
#
loop_
_entity_poly.entity_id
_entity_poly.type
_entity_poly.pdbx_seq_one_letter_code
_entity_poly.pdbx_strand_id
1 'polypeptide(L)'
;MNYFIDFEATQFSNEIISIGCVSETDAKFSSMVYTDKKITSFITNLTGITDRMNKAAPSLDDVFTHFFYWVLEHNDGTPCRFFCYGSTDLAFVHKAIKKATGITAQMSLSLIAANLINYASTVKNHFGLIKEIALIKVVSYYKKEELVQTHSALEDAEFLKIVFDEVNQEGTVKGHPFPDYEPKIEINKSALVAKGTKPAVTSLGLDPKARRAIINNTECIYADDADTKALK
;
A
#
# COMPACT_ATOMS: atom_id res chain seq x y z
N MET A 1 -19.28 0.39 -6.90
CA MET A 1 -18.52 -0.84 -7.19
C MET A 1 -17.08 -0.69 -6.76
N ASN A 2 -16.55 -1.66 -6.01
CA ASN A 2 -15.16 -1.69 -5.57
C ASN A 2 -14.33 -2.57 -6.53
N TYR A 3 -13.12 -2.09 -6.83
CA TYR A 3 -12.11 -2.79 -7.63
C TYR A 3 -10.81 -2.82 -6.85
N PHE A 4 -10.15 -3.96 -6.80
CA PHE A 4 -8.85 -4.16 -6.14
C PHE A 4 -7.81 -4.29 -7.24
N ILE A 5 -6.83 -3.41 -7.27
CA ILE A 5 -5.92 -3.25 -8.40
C ILE A 5 -4.48 -3.20 -7.92
N ASP A 6 -3.60 -3.84 -8.68
CA ASP A 6 -2.16 -3.79 -8.48
C ASP A 6 -1.43 -3.68 -9.80
N PHE A 7 -0.21 -3.12 -9.77
CA PHE A 7 0.62 -2.90 -10.92
C PHE A 7 2.05 -3.36 -10.68
N GLU A 8 2.60 -4.10 -11.64
CA GLU A 8 4.04 -4.26 -11.72
C GLU A 8 4.63 -3.22 -12.66
N ALA A 9 5.81 -2.71 -12.31
CA ALA A 9 6.44 -1.64 -13.06
C ALA A 9 7.96 -1.84 -13.23
N THR A 10 8.53 -1.14 -14.20
CA THR A 10 9.98 -1.13 -14.41
C THR A 10 10.71 -0.42 -13.27
N GLN A 11 11.89 -0.92 -12.91
CA GLN A 11 12.67 -0.47 -11.74
C GLN A 11 13.02 1.02 -11.74
N PHE A 12 13.42 1.58 -12.87
CA PHE A 12 13.96 2.95 -12.92
C PHE A 12 13.01 3.94 -13.58
N SER A 13 12.19 3.46 -14.49
CA SER A 13 11.31 4.34 -15.26
C SER A 13 9.86 4.31 -14.76
N ASN A 14 9.52 3.46 -13.78
CA ASN A 14 8.17 3.35 -13.23
C ASN A 14 7.09 3.21 -14.33
N GLU A 15 7.40 2.48 -15.39
CA GLU A 15 6.45 2.18 -16.45
C GLU A 15 5.74 0.88 -16.15
N ILE A 16 4.41 0.89 -16.25
CA ILE A 16 3.58 -0.29 -15.99
C ILE A 16 3.95 -1.39 -16.99
N ILE A 17 4.21 -2.60 -16.50
CA ILE A 17 4.49 -3.80 -17.28
C ILE A 17 3.48 -4.92 -17.04
N SER A 18 2.67 -4.81 -15.99
CA SER A 18 1.55 -5.70 -15.72
C SER A 18 0.48 -4.97 -14.93
N ILE A 19 -0.76 -5.36 -15.12
CA ILE A 19 -1.92 -4.94 -14.34
C ILE A 19 -2.70 -6.18 -13.91
N GLY A 20 -3.10 -6.21 -12.66
CA GLY A 20 -4.07 -7.14 -12.11
C GLY A 20 -5.22 -6.38 -11.45
N CYS A 21 -6.44 -6.83 -11.67
CA CYS A 21 -7.61 -6.23 -11.03
C CYS A 21 -8.67 -7.29 -10.73
N VAL A 22 -9.28 -7.16 -9.56
CA VAL A 22 -10.42 -7.99 -9.15
C VAL A 22 -11.58 -7.09 -8.78
N SER A 23 -12.76 -7.35 -9.29
CA SER A 23 -13.96 -6.63 -8.87
C SER A 23 -14.52 -7.14 -7.55
N GLU A 24 -15.39 -6.39 -6.93
CA GLU A 24 -16.16 -6.79 -5.75
C GLU A 24 -16.93 -8.10 -5.96
N THR A 25 -17.32 -8.38 -7.21
CA THR A 25 -18.04 -9.59 -7.62
C THR A 25 -17.15 -10.72 -8.13
N ASP A 26 -15.86 -10.68 -7.84
CA ASP A 26 -14.83 -11.66 -8.21
C ASP A 26 -14.52 -11.77 -9.73
N ALA A 27 -15.02 -10.83 -10.55
CA ALA A 27 -14.54 -10.76 -11.93
C ALA A 27 -13.08 -10.29 -11.95
N LYS A 28 -12.27 -10.90 -12.82
CA LYS A 28 -10.83 -10.71 -12.87
C LYS A 28 -10.39 -10.13 -14.20
N PHE A 29 -9.46 -9.19 -14.14
CA PHE A 29 -8.72 -8.67 -15.27
C PHE A 29 -7.22 -8.83 -15.02
N SER A 30 -6.49 -9.34 -16.00
CA SER A 30 -5.03 -9.42 -15.93
C SER A 30 -4.45 -9.25 -17.33
N SER A 31 -3.43 -8.41 -17.44
CA SER A 31 -2.69 -8.24 -18.69
C SER A 31 -1.27 -7.79 -18.42
N MET A 32 -0.35 -8.26 -19.25
CA MET A 32 0.95 -7.61 -19.40
C MET A 32 0.79 -6.34 -20.24
N VAL A 33 1.71 -5.39 -20.07
CA VAL A 33 1.74 -4.12 -20.80
C VAL A 33 3.12 -3.95 -21.42
N TYR A 34 3.17 -3.72 -22.73
CA TYR A 34 4.42 -3.47 -23.42
C TYR A 34 5.06 -2.15 -23.00
N THR A 35 6.37 -2.19 -22.78
CA THR A 35 7.23 -1.01 -22.67
C THR A 35 8.48 -1.17 -23.53
N ASP A 36 9.01 -0.06 -24.07
CA ASP A 36 10.30 -0.01 -24.77
C ASP A 36 11.49 -0.07 -23.80
N LYS A 37 11.26 -0.02 -22.51
CA LYS A 37 12.29 -0.09 -21.47
C LYS A 37 12.71 -1.54 -21.24
N LYS A 38 14.00 -1.69 -21.00
CA LYS A 38 14.55 -3.00 -20.65
C LYS A 38 14.03 -3.48 -19.31
N ILE A 39 13.54 -4.71 -19.27
CA ILE A 39 13.21 -5.38 -18.01
C ILE A 39 14.55 -5.85 -17.39
N THR A 40 14.85 -5.32 -16.19
CA THR A 40 16.08 -5.67 -15.48
C THR A 40 15.98 -7.08 -14.88
N SER A 41 17.14 -7.70 -14.62
CA SER A 41 17.15 -8.98 -13.90
C SER A 41 16.51 -8.91 -12.52
N PHE A 42 16.59 -7.75 -11.87
CA PHE A 42 15.91 -7.52 -10.60
C PHE A 42 14.39 -7.68 -10.76
N ILE A 43 13.77 -7.00 -11.74
CA ILE A 43 12.34 -7.11 -12.01
C ILE A 43 11.98 -8.54 -12.45
N THR A 44 12.78 -9.16 -13.32
CA THR A 44 12.53 -10.56 -13.72
C THR A 44 12.56 -11.51 -12.52
N ASN A 45 13.50 -11.34 -11.61
CA ASN A 45 13.59 -12.20 -10.42
C ASN A 45 12.44 -11.94 -9.45
N LEU A 46 11.93 -10.71 -9.40
CA LEU A 46 10.83 -10.32 -8.52
C LEU A 46 9.47 -10.80 -9.04
N THR A 47 9.18 -10.55 -10.32
CA THR A 47 7.85 -10.70 -10.92
C THR A 47 7.74 -11.89 -11.90
N GLY A 48 8.87 -12.49 -12.28
CA GLY A 48 8.92 -13.48 -13.35
C GLY A 48 8.81 -12.90 -14.77
N ILE A 49 8.55 -11.59 -14.93
CA ILE A 49 8.36 -10.95 -16.23
C ILE A 49 9.74 -10.75 -16.90
N THR A 50 9.91 -11.32 -18.08
CA THR A 50 11.15 -11.23 -18.88
C THR A 50 11.00 -10.22 -20.02
N ASP A 51 12.15 -9.75 -20.56
CA ASP A 51 12.19 -8.93 -21.78
C ASP A 51 11.44 -9.57 -22.96
N ARG A 52 11.54 -10.89 -23.09
CA ARG A 52 10.85 -11.64 -24.15
C ARG A 52 9.34 -11.58 -23.98
N MET A 53 8.86 -11.76 -22.76
CA MET A 53 7.42 -11.68 -22.44
C MET A 53 6.91 -10.25 -22.68
N ASN A 54 7.67 -9.25 -22.20
CA ASN A 54 7.30 -7.84 -22.39
C ASN A 54 7.21 -7.47 -23.89
N LYS A 55 8.12 -7.94 -24.73
CA LYS A 55 8.08 -7.66 -26.17
C LYS A 55 6.86 -8.26 -26.90
N ALA A 56 6.28 -9.30 -26.33
CA ALA A 56 5.06 -9.93 -26.86
C ALA A 56 3.79 -9.37 -26.24
N ALA A 57 3.90 -8.48 -25.26
CA ALA A 57 2.75 -7.89 -24.58
C ALA A 57 2.01 -6.86 -25.45
N PRO A 58 0.70 -6.69 -25.26
CA PRO A 58 -0.05 -5.66 -25.95
C PRO A 58 0.37 -4.26 -25.50
N SER A 59 0.06 -3.25 -26.33
CA SER A 59 0.38 -1.86 -26.04
C SER A 59 -0.35 -1.33 -24.81
N LEU A 60 0.16 -0.26 -24.22
CA LEU A 60 -0.49 0.46 -23.12
C LEU A 60 -1.92 0.86 -23.51
N ASP A 61 -2.09 1.40 -24.71
CA ASP A 61 -3.40 1.86 -25.19
C ASP A 61 -4.39 0.70 -25.37
N ASP A 62 -3.95 -0.44 -25.88
CA ASP A 62 -4.80 -1.62 -26.04
C ASP A 62 -5.25 -2.15 -24.66
N VAL A 63 -4.30 -2.33 -23.73
CA VAL A 63 -4.60 -2.86 -22.41
C VAL A 63 -5.59 -1.98 -21.65
N PHE A 64 -5.35 -0.66 -21.60
CA PHE A 64 -6.23 0.23 -20.83
C PHE A 64 -7.55 0.53 -21.57
N THR A 65 -7.61 0.34 -22.89
CA THR A 65 -8.88 0.33 -23.63
C THR A 65 -9.70 -0.92 -23.27
N HIS A 66 -9.09 -2.11 -23.26
CA HIS A 66 -9.76 -3.34 -22.84
C HIS A 66 -10.17 -3.29 -21.36
N PHE A 67 -9.31 -2.74 -20.50
CA PHE A 67 -9.64 -2.55 -19.09
C PHE A 67 -10.85 -1.64 -18.89
N PHE A 68 -10.95 -0.55 -19.66
CA PHE A 68 -12.11 0.35 -19.61
C PHE A 68 -13.42 -0.39 -19.92
N TYR A 69 -13.43 -1.17 -21.00
CA TYR A 69 -14.63 -1.94 -21.36
C TYR A 69 -14.94 -3.04 -20.35
N TRP A 70 -13.91 -3.69 -19.80
CA TRP A 70 -14.08 -4.65 -18.73
C TRP A 70 -14.72 -4.01 -17.47
N VAL A 71 -14.29 -2.81 -17.09
CA VAL A 71 -14.92 -2.07 -15.99
C VAL A 71 -16.37 -1.74 -16.30
N LEU A 72 -16.69 -1.30 -17.55
CA LEU A 72 -18.07 -1.02 -17.93
C LEU A 72 -18.97 -2.25 -17.90
N GLU A 73 -18.44 -3.41 -18.31
CA GLU A 73 -19.17 -4.67 -18.30
C GLU A 73 -19.51 -5.17 -16.90
N HIS A 74 -18.60 -4.96 -15.96
CA HIS A 74 -18.71 -5.48 -14.59
C HIS A 74 -19.15 -4.44 -13.58
N ASN A 75 -19.47 -3.21 -13.99
CA ASN A 75 -19.95 -2.17 -13.11
C ASN A 75 -21.49 -2.20 -13.01
N ASP A 76 -22.00 -2.08 -11.80
CA ASP A 76 -23.43 -2.09 -11.49
C ASP A 76 -24.10 -0.70 -11.65
N GLY A 77 -23.41 0.27 -12.24
CA GLY A 77 -23.85 1.65 -12.38
C GLY A 77 -23.51 2.54 -11.18
N THR A 78 -22.89 1.99 -10.13
CA THR A 78 -22.41 2.80 -9.00
C THR A 78 -21.04 3.42 -9.27
N PRO A 79 -20.65 4.49 -8.54
CA PRO A 79 -19.31 5.07 -8.68
C PRO A 79 -18.19 4.05 -8.43
N CYS A 80 -17.21 4.00 -9.34
CA CYS A 80 -16.04 3.15 -9.19
C CYS A 80 -15.14 3.64 -8.04
N ARG A 81 -14.61 2.71 -7.25
CA ARG A 81 -13.52 2.93 -6.29
C ARG A 81 -12.45 1.89 -6.57
N PHE A 82 -11.23 2.33 -6.77
CA PHE A 82 -10.08 1.44 -6.98
C PHE A 82 -9.23 1.43 -5.73
N PHE A 83 -8.97 0.26 -5.17
CA PHE A 83 -8.11 0.09 -4.01
C PHE A 83 -6.78 -0.51 -4.44
N CYS A 84 -5.68 0.12 -4.06
CA CYS A 84 -4.32 -0.41 -4.19
C CYS A 84 -3.67 -0.57 -2.81
N TYR A 85 -2.53 -1.25 -2.76
CA TYR A 85 -1.81 -1.49 -1.51
C TYR A 85 -0.41 -0.87 -1.56
N GLY A 86 -0.37 0.44 -1.43
CA GLY A 86 0.87 1.22 -1.45
C GLY A 86 0.64 2.63 -2.00
N SER A 87 1.69 3.44 -1.96
CA SER A 87 1.64 4.83 -2.42
C SER A 87 2.22 5.03 -3.82
N THR A 88 2.85 4.01 -4.40
CA THR A 88 3.56 4.10 -5.68
C THR A 88 2.65 3.97 -6.90
N ASP A 89 1.54 3.25 -6.75
CA ASP A 89 0.61 2.95 -7.84
C ASP A 89 0.07 4.20 -8.54
N LEU A 90 -0.28 5.21 -7.77
CA LEU A 90 -0.75 6.48 -8.34
C LEU A 90 0.32 7.15 -9.23
N ALA A 91 1.60 7.04 -8.88
CA ALA A 91 2.68 7.59 -9.70
C ALA A 91 2.84 6.79 -11.01
N PHE A 92 2.65 5.46 -10.98
CA PHE A 92 2.63 4.62 -12.18
C PHE A 92 1.49 5.02 -13.11
N VAL A 93 0.28 5.18 -12.58
CA VAL A 93 -0.91 5.59 -13.33
C VAL A 93 -0.72 6.98 -13.94
N HIS A 94 -0.23 7.96 -13.18
CA HIS A 94 0.03 9.31 -13.72
C HIS A 94 1.08 9.31 -14.84
N LYS A 95 2.06 8.42 -14.76
CA LYS A 95 3.02 8.26 -15.85
C LYS A 95 2.39 7.61 -17.08
N ALA A 96 1.56 6.61 -16.88
CA ALA A 96 0.83 5.95 -17.95
C ALA A 96 -0.11 6.91 -18.69
N ILE A 97 -0.81 7.79 -17.96
CA ILE A 97 -1.65 8.85 -18.57
C ILE A 97 -0.85 9.71 -19.56
N LYS A 98 0.38 10.09 -19.19
CA LYS A 98 1.24 10.92 -20.04
C LYS A 98 1.74 10.18 -21.29
N LYS A 99 1.77 8.85 -21.28
CA LYS A 99 2.21 8.00 -22.39
C LYS A 99 1.07 7.54 -23.27
N ALA A 100 -0.14 7.42 -22.73
CA ALA A 100 -1.30 6.97 -23.48
C ALA A 100 -1.65 7.98 -24.58
N THR A 101 -1.87 7.49 -25.79
CA THR A 101 -2.25 8.26 -26.97
C THR A 101 -3.72 8.06 -27.34
N GLY A 102 -4.29 6.91 -27.00
CA GLY A 102 -5.68 6.57 -27.22
C GLY A 102 -6.61 7.24 -26.21
N ILE A 103 -7.69 7.88 -26.68
CA ILE A 103 -8.66 8.59 -25.83
C ILE A 103 -9.25 7.65 -24.76
N THR A 104 -9.66 6.44 -25.16
CA THR A 104 -10.27 5.47 -24.25
C THR A 104 -9.27 5.03 -23.17
N ALA A 105 -8.00 4.79 -23.54
CA ALA A 105 -6.95 4.46 -22.58
C ALA A 105 -6.70 5.61 -21.59
N GLN A 106 -6.67 6.86 -22.07
CA GLN A 106 -6.54 8.04 -21.21
C GLN A 106 -7.73 8.18 -20.26
N MET A 107 -8.95 7.94 -20.73
CA MET A 107 -10.15 7.93 -19.88
C MET A 107 -10.08 6.86 -18.81
N SER A 108 -9.66 5.64 -19.16
CA SER A 108 -9.47 4.52 -18.26
C SER A 108 -8.50 4.86 -17.13
N LEU A 109 -7.29 5.31 -17.51
CA LEU A 109 -6.24 5.69 -16.56
C LEU A 109 -6.65 6.88 -15.69
N SER A 110 -7.36 7.86 -16.25
CA SER A 110 -7.89 9.02 -15.52
C SER A 110 -8.97 8.61 -14.52
N LEU A 111 -9.84 7.65 -14.89
CA LEU A 111 -10.84 7.08 -14.00
C LEU A 111 -10.16 6.39 -12.79
N ILE A 112 -9.12 5.59 -13.04
CA ILE A 112 -8.33 4.98 -11.97
C ILE A 112 -7.71 6.07 -11.09
N ALA A 113 -6.98 7.01 -11.67
CA ALA A 113 -6.26 8.05 -10.92
C ALA A 113 -7.17 8.90 -10.03
N ALA A 114 -8.37 9.23 -10.53
CA ALA A 114 -9.35 10.04 -9.79
C ALA A 114 -10.00 9.29 -8.60
N ASN A 115 -9.99 7.95 -8.61
CA ASN A 115 -10.71 7.13 -7.65
C ASN A 115 -9.81 6.08 -6.95
N LEU A 116 -8.48 6.25 -7.04
CA LEU A 116 -7.51 5.33 -6.43
C LEU A 116 -7.34 5.63 -4.94
N ILE A 117 -7.46 4.61 -4.13
CA ILE A 117 -7.38 4.67 -2.66
C ILE A 117 -6.28 3.72 -2.19
N ASN A 118 -5.27 4.25 -1.49
CA ASN A 118 -4.27 3.42 -0.80
C ASN A 118 -4.88 2.77 0.44
N TYR A 119 -5.14 1.47 0.38
CA TYR A 119 -5.76 0.73 1.48
C TYR A 119 -4.76 0.35 2.59
N ALA A 120 -3.45 0.37 2.32
CA ALA A 120 -2.43 0.07 3.34
C ALA A 120 -2.55 1.00 4.56
N SER A 121 -2.92 2.26 4.34
CA SER A 121 -3.17 3.22 5.43
C SER A 121 -4.38 2.85 6.28
N THR A 122 -5.44 2.29 5.68
CA THR A 122 -6.62 1.78 6.40
C THR A 122 -6.23 0.58 7.26
N VAL A 123 -5.49 -0.38 6.68
CA VAL A 123 -4.99 -1.56 7.39
C VAL A 123 -4.08 -1.17 8.55
N LYS A 124 -3.16 -0.24 8.32
CA LYS A 124 -2.30 0.32 9.36
C LYS A 124 -3.11 0.84 10.55
N ASN A 125 -4.16 1.64 10.26
CA ASN A 125 -5.01 2.22 11.31
C ASN A 125 -5.88 1.17 12.00
N HIS A 126 -6.38 0.18 11.26
CA HIS A 126 -7.18 -0.93 11.79
C HIS A 126 -6.42 -1.71 12.87
N PHE A 127 -5.15 -2.03 12.62
CA PHE A 127 -4.29 -2.72 13.57
C PHE A 127 -3.55 -1.81 14.55
N GLY A 128 -3.74 -0.49 14.50
CA GLY A 128 -3.05 0.46 15.38
C GLY A 128 -1.53 0.53 15.16
N LEU A 129 -1.05 0.21 13.95
CA LEU A 129 0.37 0.21 13.60
C LEU A 129 0.90 1.62 13.37
N ILE A 130 2.18 1.84 13.62
CA ILE A 130 2.83 3.14 13.33
C ILE A 130 3.27 3.27 11.87
N LYS A 131 3.55 2.17 11.20
CA LYS A 131 3.94 2.13 9.78
C LYS A 131 3.08 1.14 9.02
N GLU A 132 2.99 1.33 7.72
CA GLU A 132 2.32 0.37 6.84
C GLU A 132 3.02 -0.98 6.90
N ILE A 133 2.25 -2.04 6.81
CA ILE A 133 2.69 -3.44 6.84
C ILE A 133 2.57 -4.03 5.42
N ALA A 134 3.47 -4.93 5.05
CA ALA A 134 3.40 -5.60 3.76
C ALA A 134 2.10 -6.42 3.60
N LEU A 135 1.48 -6.34 2.43
CA LEU A 135 0.22 -7.02 2.11
C LEU A 135 0.27 -8.51 2.45
N ILE A 136 1.33 -9.20 2.02
CA ILE A 136 1.52 -10.64 2.24
C ILE A 136 1.47 -11.03 3.73
N LYS A 137 1.96 -10.19 4.63
CA LYS A 137 1.91 -10.47 6.08
C LYS A 137 0.48 -10.40 6.62
N VAL A 138 -0.31 -9.46 6.13
CA VAL A 138 -1.71 -9.31 6.52
C VAL A 138 -2.55 -10.47 6.00
N VAL A 139 -2.34 -10.86 4.75
CA VAL A 139 -3.04 -12.02 4.16
C VAL A 139 -2.65 -13.30 4.89
N SER A 140 -1.35 -13.50 5.18
CA SER A 140 -0.88 -14.67 5.95
C SER A 140 -1.53 -14.74 7.34
N TYR A 141 -1.72 -13.59 7.99
CA TYR A 141 -2.41 -13.51 9.28
C TYR A 141 -3.87 -13.99 9.16
N TYR A 142 -4.63 -13.49 8.20
CA TYR A 142 -6.03 -13.87 8.03
C TYR A 142 -6.19 -15.31 7.55
N LYS A 143 -5.35 -15.77 6.64
CA LYS A 143 -5.38 -17.16 6.16
C LYS A 143 -4.80 -18.16 7.17
N LYS A 144 -4.12 -17.70 8.23
CA LYS A 144 -3.40 -18.53 9.23
C LYS A 144 -2.38 -19.47 8.58
N GLU A 145 -1.75 -18.99 7.53
CA GLU A 145 -0.78 -19.71 6.71
C GLU A 145 0.36 -18.77 6.32
N GLU A 146 1.60 -19.25 6.35
CA GLU A 146 2.74 -18.49 5.85
C GLU A 146 2.75 -18.52 4.32
N LEU A 147 2.47 -17.39 3.71
CA LEU A 147 2.43 -17.22 2.27
C LEU A 147 3.71 -16.58 1.75
N VAL A 148 4.10 -16.96 0.55
CA VAL A 148 5.22 -16.34 -0.17
C VAL A 148 4.64 -15.48 -1.30
N GLN A 149 5.05 -14.21 -1.33
CA GLN A 149 4.60 -13.29 -2.37
C GLN A 149 5.30 -13.63 -3.70
N THR A 150 4.52 -13.77 -4.75
CA THR A 150 5.01 -14.04 -6.12
C THR A 150 5.22 -12.76 -6.93
N HIS A 151 4.75 -11.62 -6.42
CA HIS A 151 4.71 -10.35 -7.16
C HIS A 151 4.02 -10.49 -8.52
N SER A 152 2.86 -11.13 -8.50
CA SER A 152 1.94 -11.16 -9.62
C SER A 152 0.85 -10.12 -9.37
N ALA A 153 0.72 -9.14 -10.24
CA ALA A 153 -0.27 -8.07 -10.05
C ALA A 153 -1.69 -8.60 -9.82
N LEU A 154 -2.09 -9.71 -10.48
CA LEU A 154 -3.41 -10.30 -10.23
C LEU A 154 -3.50 -10.95 -8.85
N GLU A 155 -2.48 -11.69 -8.43
CA GLU A 155 -2.47 -12.33 -7.10
C GLU A 155 -2.45 -11.29 -5.98
N ASP A 156 -1.67 -10.21 -6.14
CA ASP A 156 -1.63 -9.12 -5.16
C ASP A 156 -2.98 -8.37 -5.10
N ALA A 157 -3.68 -8.20 -6.22
CA ALA A 157 -5.05 -7.69 -6.25
C ALA A 157 -6.05 -8.63 -5.55
N GLU A 158 -5.92 -9.95 -5.71
CA GLU A 158 -6.73 -10.95 -4.99
C GLU A 158 -6.45 -10.91 -3.48
N PHE A 159 -5.19 -10.80 -3.09
CA PHE A 159 -4.80 -10.65 -1.70
C PHE A 159 -5.36 -9.38 -1.08
N LEU A 160 -5.32 -8.28 -1.81
CA LEU A 160 -5.90 -7.02 -1.36
C LEU A 160 -7.41 -7.14 -1.12
N LYS A 161 -8.13 -7.83 -2.02
CA LYS A 161 -9.57 -8.09 -1.82
C LYS A 161 -9.83 -8.89 -0.56
N ILE A 162 -9.07 -9.96 -0.31
CA ILE A 162 -9.18 -10.75 0.92
C ILE A 162 -8.99 -9.86 2.15
N VAL A 163 -7.93 -9.05 2.17
CA VAL A 163 -7.66 -8.14 3.30
C VAL A 163 -8.78 -7.11 3.46
N PHE A 164 -9.31 -6.59 2.35
CA PHE A 164 -10.43 -5.65 2.40
C PHE A 164 -11.68 -6.28 3.02
N ASP A 165 -12.04 -7.49 2.60
CA ASP A 165 -13.21 -8.20 3.09
C ASP A 165 -13.07 -8.53 4.59
N GLU A 166 -11.92 -9.03 5.02
CA GLU A 166 -11.64 -9.39 6.42
C GLU A 166 -11.62 -8.15 7.34
N VAL A 167 -10.91 -7.09 6.95
CA VAL A 167 -10.84 -5.83 7.73
C VAL A 167 -12.22 -5.19 7.89
N ASN A 168 -13.09 -5.28 6.88
CA ASN A 168 -14.45 -4.73 6.97
C ASN A 168 -15.41 -5.61 7.77
N GLN A 169 -15.15 -6.91 7.88
CA GLN A 169 -15.93 -7.84 8.72
C GLN A 169 -15.45 -7.83 10.18
N GLU A 170 -14.16 -7.67 10.39
CA GLU A 170 -13.55 -7.66 11.70
C GLU A 170 -13.79 -6.28 12.37
N GLY A 171 -14.48 -6.22 13.44
CA GLY A 171 -14.64 -4.98 14.21
C GLY A 171 -13.29 -4.39 14.69
N THR A 172 -13.31 -3.49 15.66
CA THR A 172 -12.09 -2.89 16.22
C THR A 172 -11.21 -3.96 16.86
N VAL A 173 -10.00 -4.17 16.31
CA VAL A 173 -9.02 -5.12 16.84
C VAL A 173 -8.42 -4.55 18.13
N LYS A 174 -8.43 -5.35 19.19
CA LYS A 174 -7.74 -5.01 20.44
C LYS A 174 -6.31 -5.54 20.41
N GLY A 175 -5.35 -4.64 20.26
CA GLY A 175 -3.95 -4.97 20.08
C GLY A 175 -3.64 -5.38 18.63
N HIS A 176 -2.37 -5.43 18.26
CA HIS A 176 -1.98 -5.85 16.92
C HIS A 176 -1.20 -7.17 16.96
N PRO A 177 -1.45 -8.06 15.99
CA PRO A 177 -0.80 -9.37 15.95
C PRO A 177 0.60 -9.35 15.32
N PHE A 178 1.18 -8.18 15.08
CA PHE A 178 2.43 -7.99 14.33
C PHE A 178 3.54 -7.38 15.23
N PRO A 179 4.21 -8.17 16.09
CA PRO A 179 5.18 -7.67 17.08
C PRO A 179 6.37 -6.93 16.44
N ASP A 180 6.77 -7.28 15.22
CA ASP A 180 7.85 -6.60 14.49
C ASP A 180 7.48 -5.17 14.03
N TYR A 181 6.22 -4.81 14.14
CA TYR A 181 5.68 -3.49 13.77
C TYR A 181 5.39 -2.61 14.98
N GLU A 182 5.69 -3.10 16.18
CA GLU A 182 5.72 -2.25 17.36
C GLU A 182 6.84 -1.20 17.25
N PRO A 183 6.59 0.01 17.76
CA PRO A 183 7.63 1.00 17.84
C PRO A 183 8.73 0.43 18.76
N LYS A 184 9.90 0.18 18.22
CA LYS A 184 11.09 0.12 19.07
C LYS A 184 11.33 1.54 19.56
N ILE A 185 10.78 1.88 20.72
CA ILE A 185 11.10 3.12 21.41
C ILE A 185 12.54 2.96 21.92
N GLU A 186 13.50 3.28 21.06
CA GLU A 186 14.89 3.44 21.51
C GLU A 186 14.98 4.72 22.33
N ILE A 187 14.83 4.55 23.64
CA ILE A 187 15.03 5.64 24.56
C ILE A 187 16.53 5.87 24.69
N ASN A 188 16.99 6.95 24.12
CA ASN A 188 18.35 7.38 24.38
C ASN A 188 18.45 7.86 25.84
N LYS A 189 18.83 6.93 26.73
CA LYS A 189 18.94 7.18 28.18
C LYS A 189 19.90 8.35 28.49
N SER A 190 20.88 8.64 27.63
CA SER A 190 21.80 9.78 27.81
C SER A 190 21.10 11.13 27.60
N ALA A 191 20.04 11.20 26.81
CA ALA A 191 19.24 12.42 26.64
C ALA A 191 18.34 12.72 27.85
N LEU A 192 18.04 11.72 28.68
CA LEU A 192 17.15 11.81 29.84
C LEU A 192 17.87 12.27 31.14
N VAL A 193 19.18 12.15 31.17
CA VAL A 193 19.99 12.33 32.43
C VAL A 193 20.67 13.69 32.51
N ALA A 194 20.63 14.52 31.48
CA ALA A 194 21.22 15.84 31.53
C ALA A 194 20.38 16.74 32.48
N LYS A 195 20.87 16.90 33.71
CA LYS A 195 20.28 17.85 34.68
C LYS A 195 20.06 19.22 34.03
N GLY A 196 18.80 19.60 33.87
CA GLY A 196 18.41 20.94 33.44
C GLY A 196 18.19 21.16 31.94
N THR A 197 18.34 20.13 31.09
CA THR A 197 17.92 20.23 29.68
C THR A 197 16.52 19.61 29.52
N LYS A 198 15.62 20.39 28.89
CA LYS A 198 14.32 19.83 28.45
C LYS A 198 14.61 18.61 27.58
N PRO A 199 14.05 17.46 27.88
CA PRO A 199 14.17 16.32 26.95
C PRO A 199 13.62 16.76 25.61
N ALA A 200 14.38 16.50 24.55
CA ALA A 200 13.90 16.76 23.20
C ALA A 200 12.81 15.72 22.86
N VAL A 201 11.61 15.95 23.37
CA VAL A 201 10.43 15.10 23.14
C VAL A 201 10.14 14.97 21.64
N THR A 202 10.53 15.99 20.86
CA THR A 202 10.48 15.97 19.40
C THR A 202 11.36 14.90 18.74
N SER A 203 12.42 14.41 19.42
CA SER A 203 13.29 13.35 18.89
C SER A 203 12.70 11.94 19.06
N LEU A 204 11.63 11.79 19.83
CA LEU A 204 11.01 10.51 20.07
C LEU A 204 9.91 10.15 19.09
N GLY A 205 9.58 11.02 18.13
CA GLY A 205 8.56 10.76 17.11
C GLY A 205 7.16 10.45 17.64
N LEU A 206 6.89 10.79 18.90
CA LEU A 206 5.61 10.54 19.54
C LEU A 206 4.57 11.57 19.10
N ASP A 207 3.37 11.07 18.75
CA ASP A 207 2.18 11.88 18.58
C ASP A 207 2.01 12.83 19.79
N PRO A 208 1.61 14.09 19.58
CA PRO A 208 1.29 15.03 20.66
C PRO A 208 0.33 14.46 21.72
N LYS A 209 -0.57 13.54 21.34
CA LYS A 209 -1.46 12.83 22.28
C LYS A 209 -0.78 11.66 23.01
N ALA A 210 0.29 11.11 22.45
CA ALA A 210 1.08 10.02 23.03
C ALA A 210 2.32 10.52 23.77
N ARG A 211 2.39 11.78 24.14
CA ARG A 211 3.49 12.36 24.91
C ARG A 211 3.59 11.85 26.36
N ARG A 212 2.66 10.96 26.73
CA ARG A 212 2.75 10.19 27.96
C ARG A 212 3.26 8.80 27.61
N ALA A 213 4.47 8.51 27.90
CA ALA A 213 5.05 7.19 27.74
C ALA A 213 5.58 6.70 29.08
N ILE A 214 5.27 5.48 29.43
CA ILE A 214 5.88 4.78 30.57
C ILE A 214 7.20 4.21 30.09
N ILE A 215 8.29 4.67 30.65
CA ILE A 215 9.62 4.27 30.28
C ILE A 215 10.19 3.35 31.38
N ASN A 216 10.37 2.06 31.08
CA ASN A 216 11.10 1.09 31.91
C ASN A 216 10.61 0.99 33.35
N ASN A 217 9.49 0.45 33.66
CA ASN A 217 8.98 0.26 35.02
C ASN A 217 9.18 1.47 35.98
N THR A 218 9.73 2.55 35.45
CA THR A 218 9.82 3.84 36.14
C THR A 218 8.87 4.72 35.37
N GLU A 219 7.83 5.18 35.98
CA GLU A 219 6.87 6.10 35.38
C GLU A 219 7.56 7.44 35.10
N CYS A 220 8.02 7.62 33.87
CA CYS A 220 8.35 8.93 33.37
C CYS A 220 7.16 9.41 32.52
N ILE A 221 6.38 10.29 33.06
CA ILE A 221 5.26 10.92 32.33
C ILE A 221 5.81 12.15 31.63
N TYR A 222 5.84 12.13 30.31
CA TYR A 222 6.09 13.31 29.51
C TYR A 222 4.78 14.05 29.32
N ALA A 223 4.69 15.20 29.95
CA ALA A 223 3.55 16.09 29.76
C ALA A 223 3.71 16.95 28.51
N ASP A 224 2.64 17.45 28.00
CA ASP A 224 2.63 18.50 26.97
C ASP A 224 3.43 19.72 27.41
N ASP A 225 3.87 20.55 26.45
CA ASP A 225 4.68 21.75 26.73
C ASP A 225 4.04 22.68 27.76
N ALA A 226 2.72 22.61 27.95
CA ALA A 226 2.00 23.31 29.01
C ALA A 226 2.27 22.73 30.41
N ASP A 227 2.61 21.44 30.52
CA ASP A 227 2.77 20.70 31.76
C ASP A 227 4.25 20.40 32.14
N THR A 228 5.21 20.97 31.42
CA THR A 228 6.64 20.80 31.69
C THR A 228 7.07 21.25 33.11
N LYS A 229 6.17 21.83 33.87
CA LYS A 229 6.40 22.16 35.30
C LYS A 229 6.24 20.94 36.24
N ALA A 230 5.74 19.81 35.74
CA ALA A 230 5.41 18.64 36.56
C ALA A 230 6.43 17.51 36.44
N LEU A 231 7.55 17.69 35.76
CA LEU A 231 8.69 16.77 35.81
C LEU A 231 9.48 17.06 37.07
N LYS A 232 9.17 16.36 38.11
CA LYS A 232 9.97 16.29 39.34
C LYS A 232 10.79 15.02 39.35
#